data_5ceb0ff160a7958ffed2eea2e674611d
#
_entry.id   5ceb0ff160a7958ffed2eea2e674611d
#
_cell.length_a   1.000
_cell.length_b   1.000
_cell.length_c   1.000
_cell.angle_alpha   90.00
_cell.angle_beta   90.00
_cell.angle_gamma   90.00
#
_symmetry.space_group_name_H-M   'P 1'
#
loop_
_entity.id
_entity.type
_entity.pdbx_description
1 polymer ?
#
loop_
_entity_poly.entity_id
_entity_poly.type
_entity_poly.pdbx_seq_one_letter_code
_entity_poly.pdbx_strand_id
1 'polypeptide(L)'
;MSADPTRTRVHDGEVDASPPPGRGEEQVRVAGGRVMLALSLLIGWFLLYLLVLSSFEQNHAQNVLYGELRTQLAEGTAPTGAPVRAGAPVALLDIPSLDVESLVVVEGTRSRQLQDGPGHRAGTVLPGQEGVSVVAGRSTSYGKPFADLPDIVRGARVVVTTAQGEFEYLVTGTRFDGDPMPAPPGEGAGRLTLVTSTGTGSWLSRLQPSRTVYVDAELRSGAAAAGPRSAPDPEPTLLASHVDRLSLAELALALQVLLGALAGFVWAWNRWSRKAAWIAGAPVVVAALWLVSSIGARLLPALI
;
A
#
# COMPACT_ATOMS: atom_id res chain seq x y z
N MET A 1 -11.53 60.06 -81.16
CA MET A 1 -11.09 60.38 -79.80
C MET A 1 -11.81 59.39 -78.90
N SER A 2 -11.09 58.38 -78.55
CA SER A 2 -11.64 57.24 -77.88
C SER A 2 -11.11 57.19 -76.42
N ALA A 3 -11.98 57.14 -75.47
CA ALA A 3 -11.63 57.02 -74.05
C ALA A 3 -11.89 55.60 -73.61
N ASP A 4 -10.84 54.99 -73.15
CA ASP A 4 -10.83 53.63 -72.61
C ASP A 4 -11.21 53.68 -71.10
N PRO A 5 -12.18 52.92 -70.62
CA PRO A 5 -12.44 52.81 -69.17
C PRO A 5 -11.70 51.60 -68.58
N THR A 6 -10.81 51.95 -67.71
CA THR A 6 -10.01 51.07 -66.85
C THR A 6 -10.91 50.13 -66.02
N ARG A 7 -10.85 48.83 -66.25
CA ARG A 7 -11.52 47.77 -65.46
C ARG A 7 -10.74 47.55 -64.21
N THR A 8 -11.27 47.96 -63.07
CA THR A 8 -10.77 47.62 -61.74
C THR A 8 -11.16 46.14 -61.47
N ARG A 9 -10.17 45.27 -61.36
CA ARG A 9 -10.33 43.86 -60.97
C ARG A 9 -10.48 43.79 -59.45
N VAL A 10 -11.70 43.54 -58.98
CA VAL A 10 -11.98 43.18 -57.58
C VAL A 10 -11.38 41.80 -57.34
N HIS A 11 -10.45 41.77 -56.42
CA HIS A 11 -9.84 40.52 -55.91
C HIS A 11 -10.82 39.93 -54.89
N ASP A 12 -11.63 38.95 -55.30
CA ASP A 12 -12.45 38.16 -54.39
C ASP A 12 -11.52 37.34 -53.51
N GLY A 13 -11.42 37.79 -52.27
CA GLY A 13 -10.74 37.04 -51.19
C GLY A 13 -11.54 35.76 -50.94
N GLU A 14 -11.02 34.66 -51.46
CA GLU A 14 -11.46 33.29 -51.14
C GLU A 14 -11.24 33.04 -49.67
N VAL A 15 -12.30 33.15 -48.87
CA VAL A 15 -12.31 32.77 -47.49
C VAL A 15 -12.26 31.25 -47.51
N ASP A 16 -11.09 30.70 -47.20
CA ASP A 16 -10.86 29.28 -46.97
C ASP A 16 -11.68 28.84 -45.74
N ALA A 17 -12.95 28.56 -45.97
CA ALA A 17 -13.84 27.97 -44.98
C ALA A 17 -13.55 26.47 -44.90
N SER A 18 -12.68 26.08 -43.99
CA SER A 18 -12.50 24.70 -43.63
C SER A 18 -13.88 24.04 -43.40
N PRO A 19 -14.20 22.90 -43.98
CA PRO A 19 -15.50 22.29 -43.79
C PRO A 19 -15.75 21.99 -42.32
N PRO A 20 -16.98 22.18 -41.80
CA PRO A 20 -17.29 21.88 -40.40
C PRO A 20 -16.99 20.40 -40.12
N PRO A 21 -16.43 20.08 -38.95
CA PRO A 21 -16.07 18.70 -38.58
C PRO A 21 -17.28 17.81 -38.76
N GLY A 22 -17.09 16.68 -39.46
CA GLY A 22 -18.17 15.73 -39.75
C GLY A 22 -18.75 15.20 -38.45
N ARG A 23 -20.05 14.90 -38.40
CA ARG A 23 -20.76 14.38 -37.21
C ARG A 23 -20.04 13.19 -36.56
N GLY A 24 -19.29 12.40 -37.34
CA GLY A 24 -18.46 11.30 -36.85
C GLY A 24 -17.27 11.77 -35.98
N GLU A 25 -16.58 12.84 -36.38
CA GLU A 25 -15.44 13.38 -35.66
C GLU A 25 -15.87 14.02 -34.32
N GLU A 26 -17.02 14.69 -34.32
CA GLU A 26 -17.59 15.26 -33.09
C GLU A 26 -18.02 14.16 -32.11
N GLN A 27 -18.62 13.07 -32.58
CA GLN A 27 -18.98 11.92 -31.75
C GLN A 27 -17.74 11.22 -31.17
N VAL A 28 -16.67 11.05 -31.94
CA VAL A 28 -15.41 10.48 -31.49
C VAL A 28 -14.74 11.37 -30.43
N ARG A 29 -14.73 12.69 -30.63
CA ARG A 29 -14.19 13.66 -29.66
C ARG A 29 -14.97 13.65 -28.33
N VAL A 30 -16.31 13.63 -28.40
CA VAL A 30 -17.17 13.56 -27.19
C VAL A 30 -17.01 12.22 -26.49
N ALA A 31 -16.93 11.11 -27.22
CA ALA A 31 -16.67 9.79 -26.64
C ALA A 31 -15.28 9.73 -26.00
N GLY A 32 -14.24 10.25 -26.67
CA GLY A 32 -12.89 10.36 -26.12
C GLY A 32 -12.83 11.17 -24.83
N GLY A 33 -13.50 12.32 -24.80
CA GLY A 33 -13.60 13.16 -23.60
C GLY A 33 -14.27 12.45 -22.41
N ARG A 34 -15.33 11.67 -22.66
CA ARG A 34 -16.01 10.87 -21.63
C ARG A 34 -15.12 9.75 -21.10
N VAL A 35 -14.37 9.07 -21.95
CA VAL A 35 -13.42 8.03 -21.55
C VAL A 35 -12.30 8.61 -20.70
N MET A 36 -11.73 9.75 -21.12
CA MET A 36 -10.69 10.46 -20.34
C MET A 36 -11.19 10.90 -18.97
N LEU A 37 -12.41 11.44 -18.89
CA LEU A 37 -13.03 11.80 -17.63
C LEU A 37 -13.23 10.57 -16.72
N ALA A 38 -13.76 9.48 -17.26
CA ALA A 38 -13.97 8.25 -16.51
C ALA A 38 -12.64 7.69 -15.97
N LEU A 39 -11.58 7.69 -16.79
CA LEU A 39 -10.25 7.24 -16.40
C LEU A 39 -9.67 8.14 -15.29
N SER A 40 -9.82 9.46 -15.43
CA SER A 40 -9.36 10.42 -14.42
C SER A 40 -10.08 10.23 -13.08
N LEU A 41 -11.39 9.99 -13.10
CA LEU A 41 -12.18 9.69 -11.90
C LEU A 41 -11.76 8.37 -11.26
N LEU A 42 -11.47 7.34 -12.05
CA LEU A 42 -11.02 6.04 -11.56
C LEU A 42 -9.63 6.13 -10.93
N ILE A 43 -8.70 6.85 -11.55
CA ILE A 43 -7.38 7.13 -10.98
C ILE A 43 -7.52 7.95 -9.69
N GLY A 44 -8.33 9.01 -9.70
CA GLY A 44 -8.59 9.84 -8.51
C GLY A 44 -9.19 9.01 -7.37
N TRP A 45 -10.13 8.13 -7.66
CA TRP A 45 -10.69 7.19 -6.69
C TRP A 45 -9.61 6.27 -6.12
N PHE A 46 -8.77 5.67 -6.97
CA PHE A 46 -7.73 4.75 -6.53
C PHE A 46 -6.67 5.44 -5.66
N LEU A 47 -6.29 6.68 -5.98
CA LEU A 47 -5.40 7.49 -5.14
C LEU A 47 -6.06 7.83 -3.79
N LEU A 48 -7.33 8.23 -3.79
CA LEU A 48 -8.09 8.46 -2.57
C LEU A 48 -8.15 7.19 -1.72
N TYR A 49 -8.40 6.04 -2.35
CA TYR A 49 -8.38 4.76 -1.67
C TYR A 49 -7.01 4.50 -1.02
N LEU A 50 -5.92 4.56 -1.78
CA LEU A 50 -4.58 4.27 -1.26
C LEU A 50 -4.14 5.19 -0.12
N LEU A 51 -4.44 6.49 -0.22
CA LEU A 51 -3.92 7.49 0.71
C LEU A 51 -4.80 7.69 1.95
N VAL A 52 -6.09 7.43 1.84
CA VAL A 52 -7.06 7.71 2.91
C VAL A 52 -7.84 6.47 3.33
N LEU A 53 -8.54 5.84 2.38
CA LEU A 53 -9.48 4.77 2.69
C LEU A 53 -8.81 3.49 3.17
N SER A 54 -7.61 3.19 2.69
CA SER A 54 -6.81 2.02 3.11
C SER A 54 -6.44 2.06 4.60
N SER A 55 -6.34 3.27 5.19
CA SER A 55 -6.08 3.43 6.63
C SER A 55 -7.22 2.88 7.50
N PHE A 56 -8.46 2.96 7.03
CA PHE A 56 -9.61 2.38 7.76
C PHE A 56 -9.55 0.85 7.77
N GLU A 57 -9.13 0.23 6.66
CA GLU A 57 -8.94 -1.22 6.59
C GLU A 57 -7.85 -1.67 7.56
N GLN A 58 -6.71 -1.00 7.56
CA GLN A 58 -5.62 -1.31 8.48
C GLN A 58 -6.03 -1.12 9.93
N ASN A 59 -6.66 0.01 10.28
CA ASN A 59 -7.09 0.25 11.66
C ASN A 59 -8.08 -0.82 12.14
N HIS A 60 -8.99 -1.27 11.26
CA HIS A 60 -9.89 -2.36 11.61
C HIS A 60 -9.12 -3.67 11.82
N ALA A 61 -8.20 -4.03 10.92
CA ALA A 61 -7.36 -5.21 11.04
C ALA A 61 -6.51 -5.17 12.32
N GLN A 62 -5.89 -4.02 12.64
CA GLN A 62 -5.11 -3.82 13.87
C GLN A 62 -5.94 -4.02 15.13
N ASN A 63 -7.18 -3.52 15.17
CA ASN A 63 -8.08 -3.73 16.32
C ASN A 63 -8.41 -5.22 16.53
N VAL A 64 -8.67 -5.96 15.46
CA VAL A 64 -8.94 -7.41 15.51
C VAL A 64 -7.69 -8.17 15.96
N LEU A 65 -6.54 -7.90 15.34
CA LEU A 65 -5.26 -8.53 15.66
C LEU A 65 -4.80 -8.23 17.10
N TYR A 66 -5.04 -7.01 17.58
CA TYR A 66 -4.75 -6.64 18.97
C TYR A 66 -5.59 -7.45 19.96
N GLY A 67 -6.89 -7.61 19.69
CA GLY A 67 -7.77 -8.47 20.48
C GLY A 67 -7.32 -9.93 20.49
N GLU A 68 -6.94 -10.45 19.31
CA GLU A 68 -6.41 -11.83 19.16
C GLU A 68 -5.11 -12.01 19.95
N LEU A 69 -4.13 -11.12 19.78
CA LEU A 69 -2.84 -11.22 20.47
C LEU A 69 -3.00 -11.11 21.98
N ARG A 70 -3.86 -10.20 22.48
CA ARG A 70 -4.13 -10.11 23.92
C ARG A 70 -4.70 -11.41 24.50
N THR A 71 -5.61 -12.02 23.77
CA THR A 71 -6.19 -13.31 24.17
C THR A 71 -5.11 -14.39 24.21
N GLN A 72 -4.31 -14.49 23.16
CA GLN A 72 -3.21 -15.46 23.08
C GLN A 72 -2.18 -15.26 24.19
N LEU A 73 -1.83 -14.01 24.53
CA LEU A 73 -0.92 -13.70 25.64
C LEU A 73 -1.51 -14.10 26.99
N ALA A 74 -2.80 -13.83 27.21
CA ALA A 74 -3.48 -14.19 28.45
C ALA A 74 -3.63 -15.69 28.63
N GLU A 75 -3.81 -16.44 27.55
CA GLU A 75 -3.93 -17.91 27.53
C GLU A 75 -2.57 -18.63 27.47
N GLY A 76 -1.47 -17.89 27.25
CA GLY A 76 -0.14 -18.47 27.06
C GLY A 76 0.01 -19.26 25.74
N THR A 77 -0.81 -18.93 24.74
CA THR A 77 -0.82 -19.57 23.41
C THR A 77 -0.14 -18.76 22.31
N ALA A 78 0.33 -17.54 22.65
CA ALA A 78 1.05 -16.67 21.72
C ALA A 78 2.37 -17.34 21.26
N PRO A 79 2.76 -17.12 19.97
CA PRO A 79 3.88 -17.85 19.40
C PRO A 79 5.21 -17.44 20.04
N THR A 80 6.06 -18.46 20.34
CA THR A 80 7.45 -18.30 20.79
C THR A 80 8.46 -18.80 19.75
N GLY A 81 7.97 -19.26 18.58
CA GLY A 81 8.75 -19.77 17.45
C GLY A 81 7.86 -20.37 16.38
N ALA A 82 8.47 -20.80 15.29
CA ALA A 82 7.75 -21.40 14.16
C ALA A 82 7.20 -22.82 14.50
N PRO A 83 6.17 -23.27 13.76
CA PRO A 83 5.52 -22.57 12.65
C PRO A 83 4.50 -21.54 13.11
N VAL A 84 4.55 -20.34 12.53
CA VAL A 84 3.55 -19.30 12.72
C VAL A 84 2.77 -19.13 11.41
N ARG A 85 1.44 -19.04 11.52
CA ARG A 85 0.59 -18.84 10.34
C ARG A 85 0.82 -17.43 9.78
N ALA A 86 1.00 -17.29 8.46
CA ALA A 86 1.09 -16.00 7.80
C ALA A 86 -0.12 -15.10 8.11
N GLY A 87 0.14 -13.88 8.55
CA GLY A 87 -0.87 -12.91 9.01
C GLY A 87 -1.29 -13.08 10.48
N ALA A 88 -0.80 -14.10 11.21
CA ALA A 88 -1.06 -14.19 12.64
C ALA A 88 -0.24 -13.15 13.42
N PRO A 89 -0.77 -12.61 14.53
CA PRO A 89 -0.04 -11.64 15.34
C PRO A 89 1.12 -12.31 16.09
N VAL A 90 2.28 -11.65 16.16
CA VAL A 90 3.48 -12.16 16.80
C VAL A 90 4.05 -11.26 17.89
N ALA A 91 3.79 -9.96 17.82
CA ALA A 91 4.30 -8.97 18.77
C ALA A 91 3.49 -7.68 18.76
N LEU A 92 3.62 -6.88 19.84
CA LEU A 92 3.27 -5.46 19.85
C LEU A 92 4.56 -4.65 19.69
N LEU A 93 4.50 -3.58 18.92
CA LEU A 93 5.60 -2.67 18.66
C LEU A 93 5.22 -1.26 19.10
N ASP A 94 6.08 -0.64 19.91
CA ASP A 94 5.97 0.73 20.37
C ASP A 94 7.24 1.50 20.02
N ILE A 95 7.09 2.66 19.36
CA ILE A 95 8.19 3.57 19.02
C ILE A 95 7.77 4.98 19.45
N PRO A 96 7.99 5.36 20.72
CA PRO A 96 7.47 6.62 21.26
C PRO A 96 7.93 7.88 20.52
N SER A 97 9.14 7.84 19.95
CA SER A 97 9.69 8.96 19.17
C SER A 97 9.00 9.19 17.82
N LEU A 98 8.17 8.27 17.37
CA LEU A 98 7.41 8.32 16.12
C LEU A 98 5.89 8.25 16.34
N ASP A 99 5.43 8.41 17.58
CA ASP A 99 4.01 8.28 17.98
C ASP A 99 3.38 6.95 17.54
N VAL A 100 4.19 5.88 17.50
CA VAL A 100 3.73 4.51 17.23
C VAL A 100 3.49 3.82 18.56
N GLU A 101 2.23 3.46 18.81
CA GLU A 101 1.79 2.82 20.05
C GLU A 101 0.98 1.56 19.78
N SER A 102 1.29 0.48 20.48
CA SER A 102 0.55 -0.80 20.46
C SER A 102 0.29 -1.35 19.05
N LEU A 103 1.24 -1.15 18.13
CA LEU A 103 1.14 -1.60 16.75
C LEU A 103 1.41 -3.09 16.65
N VAL A 104 0.43 -3.86 16.20
CA VAL A 104 0.55 -5.32 16.07
C VAL A 104 1.42 -5.68 14.88
N VAL A 105 2.47 -6.46 15.13
CA VAL A 105 3.31 -7.07 14.10
C VAL A 105 2.72 -8.45 13.74
N VAL A 106 2.56 -8.71 12.44
CA VAL A 106 2.05 -9.99 11.93
C VAL A 106 3.16 -10.83 11.31
N GLU A 107 2.97 -12.13 11.20
CA GLU A 107 3.92 -13.02 10.50
C GLU A 107 3.81 -12.86 8.98
N GLY A 108 4.96 -12.66 8.30
CA GLY A 108 5.07 -12.55 6.85
C GLY A 108 5.17 -11.11 6.35
N THR A 109 5.89 -10.92 5.24
CA THR A 109 6.22 -9.61 4.66
C THR A 109 5.67 -9.43 3.24
N ARG A 110 4.71 -10.26 2.82
CA ARG A 110 4.04 -10.09 1.53
C ARG A 110 3.08 -8.91 1.57
N SER A 111 2.75 -8.36 0.42
CA SER A 111 1.87 -7.20 0.29
C SER A 111 0.55 -7.37 1.06
N ARG A 112 -0.02 -8.59 1.09
CA ARG A 112 -1.26 -8.88 1.82
C ARG A 112 -1.11 -8.72 3.34
N GLN A 113 -0.04 -9.26 3.94
CA GLN A 113 0.22 -9.14 5.37
C GLN A 113 0.51 -7.68 5.76
N LEU A 114 1.28 -6.98 4.91
CA LEU A 114 1.62 -5.58 5.15
C LEU A 114 0.44 -4.60 4.98
N GLN A 115 -0.72 -5.07 4.48
CA GLN A 115 -1.97 -4.31 4.54
C GLN A 115 -2.56 -4.28 5.94
N ASP A 116 -2.37 -5.37 6.71
CA ASP A 116 -2.92 -5.49 8.06
C ASP A 116 -2.03 -4.82 9.12
N GLY A 117 -0.72 -4.69 8.87
CA GLY A 117 0.24 -4.06 9.76
C GLY A 117 1.69 -4.37 9.38
N PRO A 118 2.69 -3.97 10.21
CA PRO A 118 4.06 -4.38 10.01
C PRO A 118 4.18 -5.90 10.05
N GLY A 119 5.04 -6.44 9.19
CA GLY A 119 5.22 -7.88 9.04
C GLY A 119 6.60 -8.35 9.49
N HIS A 120 6.63 -9.39 10.32
CA HIS A 120 7.85 -10.10 10.68
C HIS A 120 8.30 -10.98 9.49
N ARG A 121 9.59 -10.91 9.15
CA ARG A 121 10.14 -11.68 8.03
C ARG A 121 10.35 -13.14 8.42
N ALA A 122 9.65 -14.03 7.74
CA ALA A 122 9.84 -15.47 7.89
C ALA A 122 11.32 -15.87 7.71
N GLY A 123 11.78 -16.81 8.52
CA GLY A 123 13.18 -17.25 8.52
C GLY A 123 14.11 -16.43 9.41
N THR A 124 13.68 -15.30 9.95
CA THR A 124 14.36 -14.58 11.03
C THR A 124 13.83 -15.02 12.39
N VAL A 125 14.52 -14.67 13.49
CA VAL A 125 14.03 -14.93 14.85
C VAL A 125 12.91 -13.97 15.18
N LEU A 126 12.01 -14.36 16.10
CA LEU A 126 11.00 -13.44 16.61
C LEU A 126 11.66 -12.29 17.37
N PRO A 127 11.04 -11.09 17.40
CA PRO A 127 11.56 -9.98 18.21
C PRO A 127 11.73 -10.37 19.67
N GLY A 128 12.83 -9.93 20.32
CA GLY A 128 13.21 -10.30 21.67
C GLY A 128 14.13 -11.51 21.77
N GLN A 129 14.27 -12.29 20.72
CA GLN A 129 15.10 -13.48 20.69
C GLN A 129 16.56 -13.19 20.27
N GLU A 130 17.45 -14.11 20.64
CA GLU A 130 18.85 -14.09 20.21
C GLU A 130 18.96 -14.20 18.69
N GLY A 131 19.70 -13.29 18.09
CA GLY A 131 19.90 -13.20 16.64
C GLY A 131 19.33 -11.94 16.02
N VAL A 132 18.99 -11.99 14.74
CA VAL A 132 18.43 -10.85 13.98
C VAL A 132 16.97 -11.10 13.67
N SER A 133 16.11 -10.22 14.15
CA SER A 133 14.70 -10.14 13.78
C SER A 133 14.49 -9.01 12.78
N VAL A 134 13.71 -9.26 11.73
CA VAL A 134 13.41 -8.26 10.69
C VAL A 134 11.91 -8.02 10.64
N VAL A 135 11.52 -6.74 10.74
CA VAL A 135 10.13 -6.31 10.66
C VAL A 135 10.01 -5.24 9.57
N ALA A 136 9.17 -5.49 8.59
CA ALA A 136 8.92 -4.59 7.47
C ALA A 136 7.57 -3.88 7.63
N GLY A 137 7.48 -2.60 7.23
CA GLY A 137 6.25 -1.83 7.29
C GLY A 137 6.11 -0.85 6.15
N ARG A 138 4.86 -0.54 5.80
CA ARG A 138 4.53 0.39 4.72
C ARG A 138 4.86 1.83 5.08
N SER A 139 5.29 2.60 4.07
CA SER A 139 5.64 4.02 4.22
C SER A 139 4.54 4.99 3.76
N THR A 140 3.59 4.56 2.93
CA THR A 140 2.69 5.49 2.23
C THR A 140 1.22 5.15 2.34
N SER A 141 0.86 3.87 2.29
CA SER A 141 -0.52 3.40 2.31
C SER A 141 -0.83 2.57 3.56
N TYR A 142 -2.11 2.23 3.77
CA TYR A 142 -2.55 1.40 4.90
C TYR A 142 -2.01 1.91 6.24
N GLY A 143 -2.44 3.13 6.62
CA GLY A 143 -2.01 3.78 7.85
C GLY A 143 -0.55 4.19 7.90
N LYS A 144 0.26 3.81 6.90
CA LYS A 144 1.69 4.17 6.77
C LYS A 144 2.48 4.03 8.09
N PRO A 145 2.47 2.87 8.74
CA PRO A 145 3.01 2.70 10.09
C PRO A 145 4.50 3.05 10.20
N PHE A 146 5.26 2.99 9.11
CA PHE A 146 6.69 3.29 9.07
C PHE A 146 7.04 4.49 8.18
N ALA A 147 6.08 5.43 7.99
CA ALA A 147 6.30 6.62 7.16
C ALA A 147 7.46 7.48 7.68
N ASP A 148 7.54 7.65 8.99
CA ASP A 148 8.49 8.54 9.65
C ASP A 148 9.73 7.77 10.18
N LEU A 149 9.82 6.46 9.90
CA LEU A 149 10.95 5.63 10.29
C LEU A 149 12.31 6.11 9.73
N PRO A 150 12.39 6.66 8.49
CA PRO A 150 13.66 7.22 7.98
C PRO A 150 14.23 8.37 8.81
N ASP A 151 13.37 9.08 9.55
CA ASP A 151 13.74 10.26 10.35
C ASP A 151 14.07 9.89 11.82
N ILE A 152 14.04 8.59 12.16
CA ILE A 152 14.35 8.13 13.52
C ILE A 152 15.78 8.45 13.91
N VAL A 153 15.96 8.98 15.12
CA VAL A 153 17.28 9.35 15.59
C VAL A 153 17.99 8.18 16.27
N ARG A 154 19.31 8.16 16.17
CA ARG A 154 20.14 7.21 16.92
C ARG A 154 19.89 7.35 18.42
N GLY A 155 19.76 6.22 19.14
CA GLY A 155 19.42 6.18 20.55
C GLY A 155 17.92 6.24 20.85
N ALA A 156 17.06 6.35 19.81
CA ALA A 156 15.62 6.22 20.00
C ALA A 156 15.27 4.83 20.57
N ARG A 157 14.28 4.81 21.46
CA ARG A 157 13.79 3.60 22.10
C ARG A 157 12.72 2.94 21.23
N VAL A 158 12.84 1.63 21.08
CA VAL A 158 11.85 0.76 20.45
C VAL A 158 11.52 -0.34 21.46
N VAL A 159 10.24 -0.51 21.77
CA VAL A 159 9.79 -1.54 22.72
C VAL A 159 8.97 -2.59 21.95
N VAL A 160 9.24 -3.85 22.24
CA VAL A 160 8.50 -4.96 21.62
C VAL A 160 8.01 -5.89 22.71
N THR A 161 6.68 -6.12 22.74
CA THR A 161 6.06 -7.07 23.67
C THR A 161 5.68 -8.34 22.91
N THR A 162 6.14 -9.49 23.40
CA THR A 162 5.91 -10.82 22.83
C THR A 162 5.44 -11.79 23.91
N ALA A 163 5.20 -13.05 23.54
CA ALA A 163 4.92 -14.12 24.50
C ALA A 163 6.06 -14.36 25.52
N GLN A 164 7.29 -13.97 25.19
CA GLN A 164 8.48 -14.18 26.03
C GLN A 164 8.77 -12.99 26.93
N GLY A 165 8.04 -11.90 26.83
CA GLY A 165 8.18 -10.69 27.65
C GLY A 165 8.24 -9.40 26.85
N GLU A 166 8.61 -8.33 27.55
CA GLU A 166 8.85 -7.02 26.98
C GLU A 166 10.35 -6.80 26.76
N PHE A 167 10.72 -6.34 25.59
CA PHE A 167 12.08 -6.17 25.12
C PHE A 167 12.33 -4.73 24.67
N GLU A 168 13.34 -4.10 25.24
CA GLU A 168 13.75 -2.74 24.88
C GLU A 168 14.95 -2.76 23.95
N TYR A 169 14.82 -2.07 22.82
CA TYR A 169 15.88 -1.88 21.84
C TYR A 169 16.27 -0.41 21.76
N LEU A 170 17.52 -0.12 21.48
CA LEU A 170 17.99 1.21 21.11
C LEU A 170 18.47 1.24 19.67
N VAL A 171 17.99 2.22 18.92
CA VAL A 171 18.42 2.46 17.54
C VAL A 171 19.89 2.78 17.48
N THR A 172 20.64 1.99 16.72
CA THR A 172 22.09 2.16 16.52
C THR A 172 22.42 2.92 15.25
N GLY A 173 21.53 2.91 14.27
CA GLY A 173 21.71 3.67 13.03
C GLY A 173 20.69 3.32 11.96
N THR A 174 20.69 4.14 10.92
CA THR A 174 19.90 3.98 9.72
C THR A 174 20.84 3.74 8.54
N ARG A 175 20.50 2.79 7.67
CA ARG A 175 21.24 2.46 6.46
C ARG A 175 20.30 2.30 5.28
N PHE A 176 20.84 2.36 4.08
CA PHE A 176 20.12 2.21 2.82
C PHE A 176 20.61 0.99 2.03
N ASP A 177 19.89 0.67 0.95
CA ASP A 177 20.37 -0.35 0.02
C ASP A 177 21.79 -0.02 -0.49
N GLY A 178 22.67 -1.02 -0.42
CA GLY A 178 24.09 -0.88 -0.79
C GLY A 178 25.03 -0.49 0.35
N ASP A 179 24.50 -0.06 1.50
CA ASP A 179 25.32 0.20 2.68
C ASP A 179 25.83 -1.12 3.32
N PRO A 180 26.99 -1.11 3.97
CA PRO A 180 27.52 -2.30 4.63
C PRO A 180 26.53 -2.88 5.64
N MET A 181 26.37 -4.20 5.62
CA MET A 181 25.56 -4.89 6.61
C MET A 181 26.31 -4.90 7.97
N PRO A 182 25.63 -4.57 9.08
CA PRO A 182 26.24 -4.65 10.40
C PRO A 182 26.69 -6.08 10.71
N ALA A 183 27.77 -6.22 11.50
CA ALA A 183 28.22 -7.51 11.98
C ALA A 183 27.08 -8.27 12.70
N PRO A 184 27.01 -9.60 12.61
CA PRO A 184 26.04 -10.38 13.37
C PRO A 184 26.11 -10.05 14.86
N PRO A 185 24.98 -10.04 15.59
CA PRO A 185 25.01 -9.89 17.04
C PRO A 185 25.80 -11.06 17.68
N GLY A 186 26.46 -10.78 18.80
CA GLY A 186 27.17 -11.82 19.59
C GLY A 186 26.19 -12.81 20.24
N GLU A 187 26.73 -13.82 20.92
CA GLU A 187 25.93 -14.79 21.70
C GLU A 187 25.10 -14.08 22.77
N GLY A 188 23.83 -14.48 22.91
CA GLY A 188 22.89 -13.87 23.83
C GLY A 188 22.43 -12.47 23.47
N ALA A 189 22.87 -11.93 22.33
CA ALA A 189 22.47 -10.61 21.84
C ALA A 189 21.39 -10.69 20.76
N GLY A 190 20.48 -9.71 20.78
CA GLY A 190 19.41 -9.58 19.80
C GLY A 190 19.50 -8.26 19.03
N ARG A 191 19.20 -8.28 17.75
CA ARG A 191 19.05 -7.10 16.90
C ARG A 191 17.67 -7.11 16.26
N LEU A 192 17.01 -5.96 16.28
CA LEU A 192 15.79 -5.69 15.51
C LEU A 192 16.16 -4.80 14.33
N THR A 193 15.85 -5.23 13.11
CA THR A 193 15.97 -4.41 11.91
C THR A 193 14.58 -4.05 11.42
N LEU A 194 14.21 -2.79 11.52
CA LEU A 194 12.96 -2.26 10.96
C LEU A 194 13.23 -1.84 9.51
N VAL A 195 12.33 -2.23 8.61
CA VAL A 195 12.50 -2.01 7.17
C VAL A 195 11.30 -1.27 6.60
N THR A 196 11.60 -0.21 5.86
CA THR A 196 10.58 0.56 5.13
C THR A 196 11.14 1.05 3.80
N SER A 197 10.35 1.81 3.07
CA SER A 197 10.78 2.45 1.84
C SER A 197 10.75 3.97 1.94
N THR A 198 11.59 4.64 1.18
CA THR A 198 11.56 6.10 1.06
C THR A 198 11.69 6.52 -0.40
N GLY A 199 11.06 7.65 -0.73
CA GLY A 199 11.22 8.34 -2.00
C GLY A 199 11.94 9.66 -1.80
N THR A 200 12.81 10.04 -2.73
CA THR A 200 13.54 11.31 -2.70
C THR A 200 12.78 12.38 -3.46
N GLY A 201 12.47 13.52 -2.82
CA GLY A 201 11.89 14.69 -3.47
C GLY A 201 10.46 15.00 -3.07
N SER A 202 9.55 15.14 -4.06
CA SER A 202 8.17 15.56 -3.85
C SER A 202 7.29 14.48 -3.20
N TRP A 203 6.07 14.87 -2.75
CA TRP A 203 5.09 13.91 -2.21
C TRP A 203 4.74 12.79 -3.21
N LEU A 204 4.84 13.03 -4.52
CA LEU A 204 4.63 12.02 -5.56
C LEU A 204 5.72 10.94 -5.55
N SER A 205 6.94 11.25 -5.13
CA SER A 205 8.02 10.27 -5.02
C SER A 205 7.79 9.24 -3.91
N ARG A 206 6.94 9.54 -2.92
CA ARG A 206 6.50 8.57 -1.90
C ARG A 206 5.61 7.47 -2.48
N LEU A 207 4.93 7.73 -3.62
CA LEU A 207 4.15 6.72 -4.35
C LEU A 207 5.03 5.82 -5.24
N GLN A 208 6.28 6.21 -5.47
CA GLN A 208 7.27 5.43 -6.20
C GLN A 208 8.58 5.40 -5.39
N PRO A 209 8.62 4.65 -4.28
CA PRO A 209 9.81 4.56 -3.46
C PRO A 209 10.95 3.96 -4.28
N SER A 210 12.09 4.60 -4.21
CA SER A 210 13.29 4.22 -4.97
C SER A 210 14.36 3.55 -4.12
N ARG A 211 14.22 3.62 -2.79
CA ARG A 211 15.22 3.13 -1.85
C ARG A 211 14.57 2.43 -0.66
N THR A 212 15.18 1.34 -0.23
CA THR A 212 14.84 0.69 1.04
C THR A 212 15.64 1.33 2.18
N VAL A 213 14.98 1.54 3.30
CA VAL A 213 15.57 2.04 4.55
C VAL A 213 15.55 0.94 5.58
N TYR A 214 16.69 0.72 6.20
CA TYR A 214 16.88 -0.22 7.29
C TYR A 214 17.27 0.54 8.54
N VAL A 215 16.53 0.37 9.61
CA VAL A 215 16.86 0.91 10.93
C VAL A 215 17.25 -0.25 11.83
N ASP A 216 18.51 -0.27 12.22
CA ASP A 216 19.05 -1.31 13.12
C ASP A 216 18.98 -0.83 14.55
N ALA A 217 18.43 -1.68 15.43
CA ALA A 217 18.31 -1.43 16.86
C ALA A 217 18.83 -2.64 17.65
N GLU A 218 19.64 -2.39 18.67
CA GLU A 218 20.23 -3.43 19.52
C GLU A 218 19.45 -3.60 20.81
N LEU A 219 19.24 -4.85 21.19
CA LEU A 219 18.54 -5.24 22.40
C LEU A 219 19.35 -4.81 23.64
N ARG A 220 18.68 -4.13 24.56
CA ARG A 220 19.29 -3.65 25.83
C ARG A 220 19.19 -4.67 26.93
N SER A 221 18.15 -5.46 26.96
CA SER A 221 17.95 -6.56 27.91
C SER A 221 18.57 -7.86 27.37
N GLY A 222 18.70 -8.87 28.22
CA GLY A 222 19.10 -10.21 27.74
C GLY A 222 18.09 -10.74 26.70
N ALA A 223 18.60 -11.34 25.62
CA ALA A 223 17.77 -11.95 24.61
C ALA A 223 17.12 -13.23 25.15
N ALA A 224 15.86 -13.47 24.75
CA ALA A 224 15.23 -14.75 24.96
C ALA A 224 15.86 -15.81 24.04
N ALA A 225 15.80 -17.07 24.47
CA ALA A 225 16.25 -18.17 23.62
C ALA A 225 15.49 -18.21 22.31
N ALA A 226 16.22 -18.35 21.19
CA ALA A 226 15.62 -18.45 19.88
C ALA A 226 14.79 -19.73 19.74
N GLY A 227 13.53 -19.56 19.33
CA GLY A 227 12.67 -20.69 18.96
C GLY A 227 13.00 -21.24 17.55
N PRO A 228 12.29 -22.29 17.12
CA PRO A 228 12.36 -22.76 15.75
C PRO A 228 12.03 -21.63 14.77
N ARG A 229 12.69 -21.59 13.60
CA ARG A 229 12.45 -20.59 12.56
C ARG A 229 11.60 -21.17 11.44
N SER A 230 10.71 -20.35 10.87
CA SER A 230 10.02 -20.70 9.63
C SER A 230 11.03 -20.80 8.48
N ALA A 231 10.70 -21.56 7.43
CA ALA A 231 11.49 -21.51 6.21
C ALA A 231 11.54 -20.07 5.68
N PRO A 232 12.70 -19.59 5.21
CA PRO A 232 12.80 -18.27 4.62
C PRO A 232 11.80 -18.11 3.48
N ASP A 233 11.11 -16.99 3.44
CA ASP A 233 10.26 -16.65 2.30
C ASP A 233 11.16 -16.45 1.06
N PRO A 234 10.89 -17.13 -0.07
CA PRO A 234 11.73 -17.03 -1.26
C PRO A 234 11.71 -15.67 -1.95
N GLU A 235 10.98 -14.70 -1.41
CA GLU A 235 10.91 -13.36 -1.99
C GLU A 235 12.13 -12.49 -1.65
N PRO A 236 13.01 -12.20 -2.62
CA PRO A 236 14.27 -11.52 -2.33
C PRO A 236 14.16 -10.00 -2.17
N THR A 237 13.09 -9.35 -2.59
CA THR A 237 13.01 -7.87 -2.61
C THR A 237 11.65 -7.33 -2.18
N LEU A 238 11.63 -6.62 -1.05
CA LEU A 238 10.44 -5.96 -0.51
C LEU A 238 9.92 -4.79 -1.39
N LEU A 239 10.77 -4.26 -2.27
CA LEU A 239 10.39 -3.23 -3.26
C LEU A 239 9.86 -3.81 -4.57
N ALA A 240 10.05 -5.10 -4.84
CA ALA A 240 9.51 -5.70 -6.05
C ALA A 240 7.99 -5.90 -5.93
N SER A 241 7.29 -5.54 -6.99
CA SER A 241 5.89 -5.92 -7.14
C SER A 241 5.82 -7.42 -7.41
N HIS A 242 5.23 -8.18 -6.50
CA HIS A 242 5.02 -9.60 -6.70
C HIS A 242 3.64 -9.86 -7.29
N VAL A 243 3.63 -10.16 -8.58
CA VAL A 243 2.40 -10.50 -9.28
C VAL A 243 2.08 -11.97 -9.03
N ASP A 244 1.32 -12.24 -7.97
CA ASP A 244 0.79 -13.58 -7.71
C ASP A 244 -0.37 -13.89 -8.66
N ARG A 245 -0.38 -15.09 -9.27
CA ARG A 245 -1.44 -15.53 -10.18
C ARG A 245 -2.81 -15.54 -9.51
N LEU A 246 -2.87 -15.83 -8.21
CA LEU A 246 -4.11 -15.78 -7.43
C LEU A 246 -4.63 -14.34 -7.31
N SER A 247 -3.78 -13.38 -7.03
CA SER A 247 -4.16 -11.96 -6.96
C SER A 247 -4.65 -11.43 -8.31
N LEU A 248 -4.09 -11.91 -9.43
CA LEU A 248 -4.61 -11.57 -10.77
C LEU A 248 -5.99 -12.18 -11.03
N ALA A 249 -6.21 -13.44 -10.62
CA ALA A 249 -7.52 -14.07 -10.76
C ALA A 249 -8.57 -13.37 -9.89
N GLU A 250 -8.22 -13.03 -8.63
CA GLU A 250 -9.10 -12.25 -7.74
C GLU A 250 -9.42 -10.87 -8.35
N LEU A 251 -8.43 -10.19 -8.94
CA LEU A 251 -8.64 -8.90 -9.61
C LEU A 251 -9.57 -9.03 -10.83
N ALA A 252 -9.39 -10.08 -11.64
CA ALA A 252 -10.25 -10.33 -12.79
C ALA A 252 -11.71 -10.56 -12.34
N LEU A 253 -11.93 -11.33 -11.27
CA LEU A 253 -13.26 -11.53 -10.69
C LEU A 253 -13.85 -10.23 -10.13
N ALA A 254 -13.05 -9.44 -9.42
CA ALA A 254 -13.49 -8.15 -8.88
C ALA A 254 -13.89 -7.17 -9.99
N LEU A 255 -13.14 -7.14 -11.10
CA LEU A 255 -13.49 -6.35 -12.28
C LEU A 255 -14.81 -6.82 -12.93
N GLN A 256 -15.06 -8.13 -12.97
CA GLN A 256 -16.36 -8.66 -13.45
C GLN A 256 -17.51 -8.22 -12.53
N VAL A 257 -17.31 -8.26 -11.19
CA VAL A 257 -18.29 -7.75 -10.23
C VAL A 257 -18.55 -6.26 -10.45
N LEU A 258 -17.50 -5.45 -10.66
CA LEU A 258 -17.64 -4.02 -10.96
C LEU A 258 -18.40 -3.78 -12.27
N LEU A 259 -18.08 -4.52 -13.33
CA LEU A 259 -18.82 -4.43 -14.61
C LEU A 259 -20.29 -4.81 -14.44
N GLY A 260 -20.57 -5.87 -13.68
CA GLY A 260 -21.94 -6.29 -13.35
C GLY A 260 -22.69 -5.21 -12.53
N ALA A 261 -22.02 -4.60 -11.54
CA ALA A 261 -22.57 -3.52 -10.74
C ALA A 261 -22.89 -2.27 -11.58
N LEU A 262 -21.99 -1.90 -12.49
CA LEU A 262 -22.21 -0.78 -13.42
C LEU A 262 -23.35 -1.07 -14.40
N ALA A 263 -23.40 -2.28 -14.99
CA ALA A 263 -24.49 -2.69 -15.87
C ALA A 263 -25.85 -2.69 -15.13
N GLY A 264 -25.87 -3.23 -13.92
CA GLY A 264 -27.04 -3.21 -13.07
C GLY A 264 -27.49 -1.79 -12.68
N PHE A 265 -26.53 -0.91 -12.40
CA PHE A 265 -26.82 0.51 -12.13
C PHE A 265 -27.44 1.21 -13.35
N VAL A 266 -26.85 1.02 -14.55
CA VAL A 266 -27.38 1.58 -15.80
C VAL A 266 -28.76 1.01 -16.11
N TRP A 267 -28.99 -0.29 -15.89
CA TRP A 267 -30.29 -0.92 -16.05
C TRP A 267 -31.33 -0.34 -15.11
N ALA A 268 -30.99 -0.22 -13.82
CA ALA A 268 -31.86 0.39 -12.82
C ALA A 268 -32.19 1.85 -13.12
N TRP A 269 -31.19 2.61 -13.59
CA TRP A 269 -31.37 4.00 -14.02
C TRP A 269 -32.39 4.15 -15.16
N ASN A 270 -32.42 3.23 -16.08
CA ASN A 270 -33.35 3.25 -17.22
C ASN A 270 -34.74 2.68 -16.87
N ARG A 271 -34.85 1.83 -15.83
CA ARG A 271 -36.08 1.12 -15.50
C ARG A 271 -36.82 1.70 -14.29
N TRP A 272 -36.12 2.31 -13.35
CA TRP A 272 -36.64 2.85 -12.10
C TRP A 272 -36.60 4.38 -12.10
N SER A 273 -37.05 4.99 -11.00
CA SER A 273 -36.82 6.42 -10.79
C SER A 273 -35.32 6.69 -10.51
N ARG A 274 -34.83 7.84 -10.97
CA ARG A 274 -33.42 8.25 -10.77
C ARG A 274 -33.01 8.19 -9.28
N LYS A 275 -33.91 8.58 -8.37
CA LYS A 275 -33.65 8.55 -6.91
C LYS A 275 -33.47 7.11 -6.40
N ALA A 276 -34.35 6.18 -6.81
CA ALA A 276 -34.27 4.78 -6.40
C ALA A 276 -33.02 4.09 -6.98
N ALA A 277 -32.65 4.36 -8.24
CA ALA A 277 -31.43 3.86 -8.84
C ALA A 277 -30.18 4.35 -8.09
N TRP A 278 -30.13 5.62 -7.69
CA TRP A 278 -29.03 6.16 -6.89
C TRP A 278 -28.93 5.51 -5.50
N ILE A 279 -30.05 5.40 -4.78
CA ILE A 279 -30.06 4.85 -3.41
C ILE A 279 -29.62 3.36 -3.42
N ALA A 280 -30.09 2.58 -4.38
CA ALA A 280 -29.79 1.15 -4.44
C ALA A 280 -28.44 0.86 -5.14
N GLY A 281 -28.13 1.57 -6.21
CA GLY A 281 -26.99 1.24 -7.08
C GLY A 281 -25.66 1.89 -6.67
N ALA A 282 -25.67 3.13 -6.15
CA ALA A 282 -24.43 3.80 -5.78
C ALA A 282 -23.64 3.04 -4.70
N PRO A 283 -24.23 2.54 -3.60
CA PRO A 283 -23.50 1.75 -2.62
C PRO A 283 -22.87 0.49 -3.21
N VAL A 284 -23.57 -0.19 -4.13
CA VAL A 284 -23.08 -1.41 -4.79
C VAL A 284 -21.87 -1.10 -5.67
N VAL A 285 -21.92 -0.02 -6.46
CA VAL A 285 -20.80 0.42 -7.28
C VAL A 285 -19.60 0.84 -6.43
N VAL A 286 -19.83 1.59 -5.33
CA VAL A 286 -18.78 1.98 -4.40
C VAL A 286 -18.14 0.76 -3.74
N ALA A 287 -18.92 -0.22 -3.31
CA ALA A 287 -18.40 -1.47 -2.74
C ALA A 287 -17.58 -2.27 -3.76
N ALA A 288 -18.02 -2.33 -5.01
CA ALA A 288 -17.28 -2.99 -6.08
C ALA A 288 -15.96 -2.25 -6.42
N LEU A 289 -15.97 -0.91 -6.45
CA LEU A 289 -14.76 -0.09 -6.60
C LEU A 289 -13.80 -0.30 -5.44
N TRP A 290 -14.31 -0.38 -4.22
CA TRP A 290 -13.50 -0.68 -3.03
C TRP A 290 -12.81 -2.04 -3.16
N LEU A 291 -13.56 -3.07 -3.53
CA LEU A 291 -13.04 -4.42 -3.72
C LEU A 291 -11.94 -4.46 -4.79
N VAL A 292 -12.15 -3.82 -5.94
CA VAL A 292 -11.13 -3.73 -7.00
C VAL A 292 -9.90 -2.99 -6.51
N SER A 293 -10.07 -1.91 -5.73
CA SER A 293 -8.96 -1.11 -5.22
C SER A 293 -8.13 -1.88 -4.18
N SER A 294 -8.79 -2.60 -3.26
CA SER A 294 -8.15 -3.44 -2.24
C SER A 294 -7.29 -4.54 -2.87
N ILE A 295 -7.83 -5.25 -3.86
CA ILE A 295 -7.08 -6.30 -4.56
C ILE A 295 -5.99 -5.69 -5.45
N GLY A 296 -6.27 -4.58 -6.15
CA GLY A 296 -5.28 -3.87 -6.98
C GLY A 296 -4.08 -3.36 -6.18
N ALA A 297 -4.32 -2.91 -4.95
CA ALA A 297 -3.25 -2.47 -4.06
C ALA A 297 -2.27 -3.58 -3.66
N ARG A 298 -2.68 -4.87 -3.73
CA ARG A 298 -1.79 -6.02 -3.46
C ARG A 298 -0.75 -6.22 -4.56
N LEU A 299 -1.00 -5.69 -5.75
CA LEU A 299 -0.07 -5.75 -6.89
C LEU A 299 1.00 -4.65 -6.84
N LEU A 300 0.85 -3.67 -5.95
CA LEU A 300 1.87 -2.66 -5.70
C LEU A 300 3.02 -3.25 -4.86
N PRO A 301 4.23 -2.65 -4.92
CA PRO A 301 5.33 -3.01 -4.03
C PRO A 301 4.90 -3.05 -2.56
N ALA A 302 5.38 -4.04 -1.83
CA ALA A 302 4.89 -4.34 -0.50
C ALA A 302 5.11 -3.21 0.53
N LEU A 303 6.11 -2.36 0.32
CA LEU A 303 6.47 -1.26 1.24
C LEU A 303 5.83 0.11 0.91
N ILE A 304 4.98 0.20 -0.13
CA ILE A 304 4.27 1.44 -0.50
C ILE A 304 3.11 1.75 0.42
#